data_575ba9974661a4cf0ab2723919842966
#
_entry.id   575ba9974661a4cf0ab2723919842966
#
_cell.length_a   1.000
_cell.length_b   1.000
_cell.length_c   1.000
_cell.angle_alpha   90.00
_cell.angle_beta   90.00
_cell.angle_gamma   90.00
#
_symmetry.space_group_name_H-M   'P 1'
#
loop_
_entity.id
_entity.type
_entity.pdbx_description
1 polymer ?
#
loop_
_entity_poly.entity_id
_entity_poly.type
_entity_poly.pdbx_seq_one_letter_code
_entity_poly.pdbx_strand_id
1 'polypeptide(L)'
;MRKTNVRRLLISSTPSASDSNDLPEFKFKVLVGIIKYAMRPAYEEIVNVARMVRESDTDWTIVRVSMPNNAPGSGRIRAGYLGRKQVGTNISRADLAAFMLRQVKDPTYMRQAPAVSN
;
A
#
# COMPACT_ATOMS: atom_id res chain seq x y z
N MET A 1 0.20 16.37 12.62
CA MET A 1 -1.15 15.94 12.98
C MET A 1 -1.50 16.21 14.43
N ARG A 2 -0.54 16.23 15.34
CA ARG A 2 -0.80 16.52 16.78
C ARG A 2 -1.48 17.86 17.01
N LYS A 3 -1.11 18.89 16.24
CA LYS A 3 -1.66 20.24 16.41
C LYS A 3 -3.15 20.35 16.02
N THR A 4 -3.68 19.39 15.27
CA THR A 4 -5.04 19.45 14.74
C THR A 4 -5.94 18.34 15.33
N ASN A 5 -5.42 17.50 16.22
CA ASN A 5 -6.10 16.33 16.74
C ASN A 5 -6.54 15.33 15.67
N VAL A 6 -6.03 15.45 14.46
CA VAL A 6 -6.27 14.48 13.40
C VAL A 6 -5.31 13.32 13.60
N ARG A 7 -5.85 12.11 13.73
CA ARG A 7 -5.04 10.91 13.99
C ARG A 7 -5.01 9.95 12.81
N ARG A 8 -6.02 9.96 11.94
CA ARG A 8 -6.09 9.03 10.81
C ARG A 8 -5.16 9.46 9.70
N LEU A 9 -4.22 8.60 9.32
CA LEU A 9 -3.23 8.87 8.27
C LEU A 9 -3.30 7.76 7.23
N LEU A 10 -3.54 8.13 5.98
CA LEU A 10 -3.55 7.22 4.84
C LEU A 10 -2.46 7.63 3.88
N ILE A 11 -1.60 6.67 3.52
CA ILE A 11 -0.60 6.90 2.46
C ILE A 11 -0.68 5.76 1.45
N SER A 12 -0.35 6.07 0.20
CA SER A 12 -0.14 5.06 -0.82
C SER A 12 1.34 4.73 -0.91
N SER A 13 1.67 3.48 -1.21
CA SER A 13 3.03 3.02 -1.33
C SER A 13 3.10 1.87 -2.35
N THR A 14 4.20 1.15 -2.36
CA THR A 14 4.44 0.02 -3.27
C THR A 14 4.83 -1.23 -2.48
N PRO A 15 4.90 -2.41 -3.12
CA PRO A 15 5.41 -3.61 -2.45
C PRO A 15 6.83 -3.51 -1.93
N SER A 16 7.60 -2.48 -2.31
CA SER A 16 8.91 -2.21 -1.71
C SER A 16 8.81 -1.93 -0.21
N ALA A 17 7.68 -1.37 0.24
CA ALA A 17 7.35 -1.30 1.66
C ALA A 17 6.78 -2.66 2.08
N SER A 18 7.65 -3.57 2.50
CA SER A 18 7.24 -4.92 2.87
C SER A 18 6.43 -4.96 4.16
N ASP A 19 5.74 -6.07 4.40
CA ASP A 19 4.95 -6.28 5.61
C ASP A 19 5.18 -7.70 6.11
N SER A 20 5.13 -7.88 7.44
CA SER A 20 5.33 -9.18 8.06
C SER A 20 4.24 -10.21 7.70
N ASN A 21 3.08 -9.75 7.23
CA ASN A 21 2.00 -10.61 6.78
C ASN A 21 2.17 -11.09 5.34
N ASP A 22 3.15 -10.55 4.59
CA ASP A 22 3.43 -10.99 3.24
C ASP A 22 4.08 -12.37 3.23
N LEU A 23 3.71 -13.19 2.25
CA LEU A 23 4.39 -14.44 1.94
C LEU A 23 5.22 -14.27 0.67
N PRO A 24 6.33 -15.03 0.52
CA PRO A 24 7.15 -14.93 -0.68
C PRO A 24 6.35 -15.27 -1.94
N GLU A 25 6.47 -14.43 -2.96
CA GLU A 25 5.89 -14.67 -4.28
C GLU A 25 6.83 -14.11 -5.35
N PHE A 26 7.16 -14.93 -6.35
CA PHE A 26 8.21 -14.62 -7.32
C PHE A 26 7.95 -13.31 -8.06
N LYS A 27 6.72 -13.08 -8.53
CA LYS A 27 6.40 -11.87 -9.31
C LYS A 27 6.64 -10.59 -8.51
N PHE A 28 6.33 -10.60 -7.22
CA PHE A 28 6.55 -9.43 -6.36
C PHE A 28 8.02 -9.27 -5.99
N LYS A 29 8.76 -10.38 -5.83
CA LYS A 29 10.21 -10.33 -5.61
C LYS A 29 10.93 -9.72 -6.80
N VAL A 30 10.54 -10.08 -8.03
CA VAL A 30 11.11 -9.51 -9.24
C VAL A 30 10.81 -8.01 -9.33
N LEU A 31 9.56 -7.61 -9.09
CA LEU A 31 9.15 -6.21 -9.13
C LEU A 31 9.93 -5.37 -8.11
N VAL A 32 9.99 -5.82 -6.87
CA VAL A 32 10.75 -5.14 -5.81
C VAL A 32 12.24 -5.10 -6.13
N GLY A 33 12.78 -6.20 -6.66
CA GLY A 33 14.19 -6.27 -7.07
C GLY A 33 14.53 -5.26 -8.14
N ILE A 34 13.66 -5.09 -9.15
CA ILE A 34 13.87 -4.10 -10.20
C ILE A 34 13.90 -2.69 -9.61
N ILE A 35 12.95 -2.37 -8.73
CA ILE A 35 12.90 -1.05 -8.08
C ILE A 35 14.15 -0.85 -7.22
N LYS A 36 14.55 -1.86 -6.46
CA LYS A 36 15.72 -1.78 -5.57
C LYS A 36 17.02 -1.51 -6.34
N TYR A 37 17.23 -2.18 -7.48
CA TYR A 37 18.48 -2.06 -8.23
C TYR A 37 18.47 -0.93 -9.25
N ALA A 38 17.35 -0.70 -9.94
CA ALA A 38 17.25 0.29 -10.99
C ALA A 38 16.87 1.68 -10.48
N MET A 39 16.08 1.75 -9.37
CA MET A 39 15.58 2.99 -8.80
C MET A 39 15.88 3.04 -7.30
N ARG A 40 17.14 2.82 -6.95
CA ARG A 40 17.57 2.70 -5.57
C ARG A 40 17.18 3.87 -4.66
N PRO A 41 17.35 5.15 -5.07
CA PRO A 41 16.90 6.26 -4.22
C PRO A 41 15.40 6.21 -3.93
N ALA A 42 14.58 5.88 -4.92
CA ALA A 42 13.14 5.74 -4.72
C ALA A 42 12.81 4.58 -3.77
N TYR A 43 13.49 3.45 -3.91
CA TYR A 43 13.33 2.30 -3.02
C TYR A 43 13.64 2.67 -1.58
N GLU A 44 14.77 3.30 -1.34
CA GLU A 44 15.18 3.70 0.02
C GLU A 44 14.21 4.69 0.63
N GLU A 45 13.70 5.63 -0.15
CA GLU A 45 12.71 6.60 0.31
C GLU A 45 11.40 5.93 0.69
N ILE A 46 10.91 5.00 -0.13
CA ILE A 46 9.69 4.23 0.15
C ILE A 46 9.83 3.47 1.47
N VAL A 47 10.95 2.78 1.67
CA VAL A 47 11.20 2.01 2.88
C VAL A 47 11.28 2.93 4.10
N ASN A 48 11.97 4.05 3.98
CA ASN A 48 12.13 5.01 5.09
C ASN A 48 10.80 5.67 5.47
N VAL A 49 10.00 6.08 4.50
CA VAL A 49 8.68 6.68 4.76
C VAL A 49 7.77 5.65 5.46
N ALA A 50 7.75 4.42 5.00
CA ALA A 50 6.95 3.37 5.63
C ALA A 50 7.36 3.15 7.08
N ARG A 51 8.67 3.13 7.37
CA ARG A 51 9.17 2.99 8.72
C ARG A 51 8.73 4.16 9.61
N MET A 52 8.88 5.38 9.12
CA MET A 52 8.48 6.58 9.88
C MET A 52 6.98 6.57 10.20
N VAL A 53 6.15 6.16 9.24
CA VAL A 53 4.71 6.06 9.44
C VAL A 53 4.38 5.00 10.47
N ARG A 54 5.01 3.82 10.39
CA ARG A 54 4.79 2.72 11.34
C ARG A 54 5.20 3.07 12.76
N GLU A 55 6.22 3.89 12.93
CA GLU A 55 6.71 4.34 14.22
C GLU A 55 5.93 5.54 14.78
N SER A 56 5.08 6.16 13.98
CA SER A 56 4.30 7.32 14.40
C SER A 56 3.18 6.93 15.37
N ASP A 57 2.64 7.92 16.08
CA ASP A 57 1.50 7.74 16.97
C ASP A 57 0.15 7.93 16.27
N THR A 58 0.14 7.98 14.94
CA THR A 58 -1.08 8.12 14.15
C THR A 58 -1.80 6.79 13.99
N ASP A 59 -3.08 6.86 13.64
CA ASP A 59 -3.85 5.69 13.22
C ASP A 59 -3.66 5.52 11.71
N TRP A 60 -2.52 4.96 11.34
CA TRP A 60 -2.06 4.90 9.97
C TRP A 60 -2.59 3.67 9.22
N THR A 61 -2.69 3.81 7.90
CA THR A 61 -2.83 2.70 6.96
C THR A 61 -1.96 2.98 5.75
N ILE A 62 -1.12 2.02 5.37
CA ILE A 62 -0.30 2.09 4.17
C ILE A 62 -0.96 1.24 3.10
N VAL A 63 -1.47 1.88 2.04
CA VAL A 63 -2.12 1.19 0.92
C VAL A 63 -1.07 0.95 -0.15
N ARG A 64 -0.71 -0.32 -0.37
CA ARG A 64 0.36 -0.70 -1.30
C ARG A 64 -0.21 -1.09 -2.65
N VAL A 65 0.29 -0.46 -3.72
CA VAL A 65 -0.14 -0.73 -5.08
C VAL A 65 1.08 -1.05 -5.95
N SER A 66 0.92 -2.00 -6.86
CA SER A 66 2.02 -2.42 -7.75
C SER A 66 1.96 -1.70 -9.09
N MET A 67 0.86 -1.79 -9.80
CA MET A 67 0.72 -1.27 -11.17
C MET A 67 -0.60 -0.51 -11.32
N PRO A 68 -0.63 0.77 -10.94
CA PRO A 68 -1.83 1.58 -11.16
C PRO A 68 -2.02 1.88 -12.65
N ASN A 69 -3.27 1.96 -13.08
CA ASN A 69 -3.61 2.26 -14.47
C ASN A 69 -4.80 3.23 -14.56
N ASN A 70 -5.13 3.65 -15.76
CA ASN A 70 -6.20 4.60 -16.01
C ASN A 70 -7.49 3.95 -16.53
N ALA A 71 -7.66 2.65 -16.30
CA ALA A 71 -8.90 1.97 -16.68
C ALA A 71 -10.09 2.55 -15.90
N PRO A 72 -11.31 2.42 -16.42
CA PRO A 72 -12.51 2.82 -15.67
C PRO A 72 -12.61 2.07 -14.35
N GLY A 73 -13.14 2.73 -13.33
CA GLY A 73 -13.36 2.09 -12.04
C GLY A 73 -14.38 0.95 -12.18
N SER A 74 -14.04 -0.23 -11.66
CA SER A 74 -14.88 -1.41 -11.74
C SER A 74 -15.70 -1.65 -10.47
N GLY A 75 -15.30 -1.03 -9.36
CA GLY A 75 -15.84 -1.32 -8.05
C GLY A 75 -15.39 -2.65 -7.48
N ARG A 76 -14.62 -3.44 -8.23
CA ARG A 76 -14.09 -4.73 -7.79
C ARG A 76 -12.70 -4.52 -7.21
N ILE A 77 -12.62 -4.44 -5.90
CA ILE A 77 -11.37 -4.15 -5.19
C ILE A 77 -11.03 -5.32 -4.30
N ARG A 78 -9.82 -5.84 -4.47
CA ARG A 78 -9.27 -6.89 -3.62
C ARG A 78 -8.23 -6.26 -2.71
N ALA A 79 -8.27 -6.60 -1.44
CA ALA A 79 -7.31 -6.11 -0.46
C ALA A 79 -6.78 -7.28 0.37
N GLY A 80 -5.50 -7.24 0.70
CA GLY A 80 -4.87 -8.29 1.48
C GLY A 80 -3.36 -8.16 1.47
N TYR A 81 -2.68 -9.29 1.56
CA TYR A 81 -1.22 -9.33 1.66
C TYR A 81 -0.61 -10.14 0.53
N LEU A 82 0.65 -9.83 0.21
CA LEU A 82 1.36 -10.44 -0.90
C LEU A 82 1.63 -11.92 -0.63
N GLY A 83 1.62 -12.72 -1.69
CA GLY A 83 1.93 -14.14 -1.62
C GLY A 83 0.81 -15.02 -1.07
N ARG A 84 -0.33 -14.45 -0.73
CA ARG A 84 -1.48 -15.20 -0.18
C ARG A 84 -2.62 -15.40 -1.18
N LYS A 85 -2.40 -15.09 -2.45
CA LYS A 85 -3.41 -15.13 -3.51
C LYS A 85 -4.63 -14.25 -3.22
N GLN A 86 -4.47 -13.24 -2.37
CA GLN A 86 -5.52 -12.29 -2.01
C GLN A 86 -5.60 -11.12 -2.97
N VAL A 87 -4.47 -10.74 -3.58
CA VAL A 87 -4.38 -9.59 -4.47
C VAL A 87 -3.57 -9.92 -5.70
N GLY A 88 -3.88 -9.22 -6.80
CA GLY A 88 -3.08 -9.23 -8.01
C GLY A 88 -2.11 -8.05 -8.06
N THR A 89 -1.83 -7.56 -9.28
CA THR A 89 -0.86 -6.48 -9.47
C THR A 89 -1.49 -5.18 -9.96
N ASN A 90 -2.58 -5.24 -10.70
CA ASN A 90 -3.18 -4.07 -11.35
C ASN A 90 -4.33 -3.49 -10.55
N ILE A 91 -4.41 -2.16 -10.51
CA ILE A 91 -5.58 -1.47 -9.97
C ILE A 91 -5.81 -0.18 -10.76
N SER A 92 -7.07 0.14 -11.05
CA SER A 92 -7.38 1.44 -11.62
C SER A 92 -7.20 2.53 -10.56
N ARG A 93 -6.74 3.71 -10.99
CA ARG A 93 -6.61 4.84 -10.07
C ARG A 93 -7.94 5.25 -9.46
N ALA A 94 -9.04 5.08 -10.21
CA ALA A 94 -10.38 5.35 -9.69
C ALA A 94 -10.75 4.40 -8.54
N ASP A 95 -10.47 3.12 -8.68
CA ASP A 95 -10.73 2.14 -7.60
C ASP A 95 -9.81 2.34 -6.40
N LEU A 96 -8.55 2.70 -6.64
CA LEU A 96 -7.62 3.03 -5.56
C LEU A 96 -8.14 4.22 -4.75
N ALA A 97 -8.59 5.28 -5.42
CA ALA A 97 -9.14 6.44 -4.74
C ALA A 97 -10.39 6.08 -3.93
N ALA A 98 -11.28 5.26 -4.48
CA ALA A 98 -12.47 4.80 -3.79
C ALA A 98 -12.12 3.99 -2.53
N PHE A 99 -11.12 3.10 -2.64
CA PHE A 99 -10.65 2.32 -1.49
C PHE A 99 -10.09 3.24 -0.40
N MET A 100 -9.23 4.18 -0.77
CA MET A 100 -8.62 5.08 0.21
C MET A 100 -9.66 5.96 0.90
N LEU A 101 -10.65 6.47 0.17
CA LEU A 101 -11.73 7.26 0.77
C LEU A 101 -12.51 6.45 1.80
N ARG A 102 -12.78 5.19 1.54
CA ARG A 102 -13.47 4.32 2.52
C ARG A 102 -12.64 4.13 3.79
N GLN A 103 -11.31 4.09 3.67
CA GLN A 103 -10.43 3.87 4.82
C GLN A 103 -10.43 5.03 5.81
N VAL A 104 -10.87 6.20 5.41
CA VAL A 104 -10.91 7.36 6.31
C VAL A 104 -11.75 7.05 7.57
N LYS A 105 -12.85 6.31 7.42
CA LYS A 105 -13.74 5.97 8.53
C LYS A 105 -13.74 4.48 8.88
N ASP A 106 -13.09 3.63 8.09
CA ASP A 106 -13.08 2.18 8.30
C ASP A 106 -11.82 1.77 9.08
N PRO A 107 -11.94 1.20 10.28
CA PRO A 107 -10.78 0.82 11.08
C PRO A 107 -10.18 -0.55 10.71
N THR A 108 -10.70 -1.25 9.68
CA THR A 108 -10.29 -2.62 9.35
C THR A 108 -8.78 -2.75 9.19
N TYR A 109 -8.14 -1.78 8.54
CA TYR A 109 -6.69 -1.81 8.28
C TYR A 109 -5.93 -0.78 9.09
N MET A 110 -6.45 -0.37 10.23
CA MET A 110 -5.76 0.55 11.12
C MET A 110 -4.45 -0.07 11.59
N ARG A 111 -3.35 0.67 11.41
CA ARG A 111 -1.97 0.22 11.68
C ARG A 111 -1.58 -1.02 10.90
N GLN A 112 -2.09 -1.13 9.68
CA GLN A 112 -1.79 -2.21 8.75
C GLN A 112 -1.40 -1.66 7.39
N ALA A 113 -0.78 -2.52 6.57
CA ALA A 113 -0.30 -2.15 5.25
C ALA A 113 -0.84 -3.12 4.18
N PRO A 114 -2.16 -3.07 3.89
CA PRO A 114 -2.72 -3.97 2.89
C PRO A 114 -2.23 -3.60 1.49
N ALA A 115 -2.09 -4.62 0.63
CA ALA A 115 -1.95 -4.43 -0.80
C ALA A 115 -3.35 -4.45 -1.43
N VAL A 116 -3.54 -3.70 -2.51
CA VAL A 116 -4.83 -3.62 -3.19
C VAL A 116 -4.68 -3.86 -4.68
N SER A 117 -5.71 -4.44 -5.27
CA SER A 117 -5.79 -4.68 -6.71
C SER A 117 -7.24 -4.77 -7.15
N ASN A 118 -7.44 -4.83 -8.46
CA ASN A 118 -8.75 -5.21 -9.02
C ASN A 118 -8.96 -6.70 -9.06
#